data_4b8b86ad766d91d2b20ee2ecac9295a2
#
_entry.id   4b8b86ad766d91d2b20ee2ecac9295a2
#
_cell.length_a   1.000
_cell.length_b   1.000
_cell.length_c   1.000
_cell.angle_alpha   90.00
_cell.angle_beta   90.00
_cell.angle_gamma   90.00
#
_symmetry.space_group_name_H-M   'P 1'
#
loop_
_entity.id
_entity.type
_entity.pdbx_description
1 polymer ?
#
loop_
_entity_poly.entity_id
_entity_poly.type
_entity_poly.pdbx_seq_one_letter_code
_entity_poly.pdbx_strand_id
1 'polypeptide(L)'
;MNDILNIIKGIHPGKFLERELKKRNINQRQFAMAINEHPQTLNAIIKAKRSMNIDLSLKIEKELNFDEGFLMTLQVFYDIKITNKKNQATPD
;
A
#
# COMPACT_ATOMS: atom_id res chain seq x y z
N MET A 1 -12.53 -13.06 -13.80
CA MET A 1 -12.58 -12.97 -13.07
C MET A 1 -12.03 -12.23 -12.50
N ASN A 2 -11.48 -11.95 -12.53
CA ASN A 2 -10.96 -11.26 -11.98
C ASN A 2 -10.60 -9.95 -12.40
N ASP A 3 -11.55 -9.10 -12.90
CA ASP A 3 -11.37 -7.70 -13.22
C ASP A 3 -10.87 -6.92 -12.03
N ILE A 4 -11.33 -7.29 -10.85
CA ILE A 4 -10.87 -6.62 -9.64
C ILE A 4 -9.37 -6.83 -9.42
N LEU A 5 -8.90 -8.06 -9.58
CA LEU A 5 -7.48 -8.33 -9.44
C LEU A 5 -6.66 -7.57 -10.47
N ASN A 6 -7.15 -7.49 -11.70
CA ASN A 6 -6.43 -6.76 -12.75
C ASN A 6 -6.38 -5.27 -12.44
N ILE A 7 -7.45 -4.73 -11.87
CA ILE A 7 -7.50 -3.31 -11.50
C ILE A 7 -6.51 -2.99 -10.40
N ILE A 8 -6.40 -3.84 -9.38
CA ILE A 8 -5.52 -3.56 -8.25
C ILE A 8 -4.07 -3.96 -8.48
N LYS A 9 -3.80 -4.80 -9.49
CA LYS A 9 -2.43 -5.18 -9.78
C LYS A 9 -1.62 -3.97 -10.18
N GLY A 10 -0.50 -3.77 -9.52
CA GLY A 10 0.38 -2.66 -9.84
C GLY A 10 0.08 -1.39 -9.07
N ILE A 11 -0.93 -1.38 -8.22
CA ILE A 11 -1.20 -0.24 -7.36
C ILE A 11 -0.40 -0.40 -6.08
N HIS A 12 0.45 0.58 -5.78
CA HIS A 12 1.20 0.54 -4.53
C HIS A 12 0.22 0.65 -3.36
N PRO A 13 0.37 -0.18 -2.31
CA PRO A 13 -0.56 -0.14 -1.19
C PRO A 13 -0.62 1.23 -0.50
N GLY A 14 0.45 2.00 -0.55
CA GLY A 14 0.44 3.36 -0.02
C GLY A 14 -0.52 4.28 -0.75
N LYS A 15 -0.60 4.13 -2.08
CA LYS A 15 -1.54 4.92 -2.86
C LYS A 15 -2.97 4.51 -2.59
N PHE A 16 -3.20 3.23 -2.42
CA PHE A 16 -4.52 2.74 -2.04
C PHE A 16 -4.92 3.32 -0.68
N LEU A 17 -4.00 3.28 0.27
CA LEU A 17 -4.26 3.82 1.61
C LEU A 17 -4.57 5.32 1.55
N GLU A 18 -3.81 6.06 0.76
CA GLU A 18 -4.04 7.49 0.61
C GLU A 18 -5.48 7.79 0.17
N ARG A 19 -5.95 7.04 -0.83
CA ARG A 19 -7.32 7.19 -1.31
C ARG A 19 -8.35 6.87 -0.24
N GLU A 20 -8.10 5.80 0.53
CA GLU A 20 -9.03 5.41 1.59
C GLU A 20 -9.10 6.44 2.69
N LEU A 21 -7.97 7.01 3.08
CA LEU A 21 -7.97 8.04 4.10
C LEU A 21 -8.72 9.28 3.63
N LYS A 22 -8.52 9.69 2.38
CA LYS A 22 -9.24 10.83 1.83
C LYS A 22 -10.73 10.54 1.73
N LYS A 23 -11.09 9.37 1.26
CA LYS A 23 -12.48 8.97 1.13
C LYS A 23 -13.20 8.95 2.46
N ARG A 24 -12.50 8.56 3.51
CA ARG A 24 -13.07 8.50 4.86
C ARG A 24 -12.89 9.80 5.62
N ASN A 25 -12.26 10.79 5.00
CA ASN A 25 -12.00 12.09 5.62
C ASN A 25 -11.15 11.95 6.89
N ILE A 26 -10.14 11.09 6.82
CA ILE A 26 -9.23 10.85 7.94
C ILE A 26 -7.92 11.57 7.67
N ASN A 27 -7.44 12.32 8.67
CA ASN A 27 -6.19 13.03 8.60
C ASN A 27 -5.03 12.03 8.71
N GLN A 28 -4.09 12.08 7.76
CA GLN A 28 -2.99 11.13 7.67
C GLN A 28 -2.13 11.10 8.93
N ARG A 29 -1.77 12.28 9.45
CA ARG A 29 -0.93 12.37 10.64
C ARG A 29 -1.62 11.78 11.86
N GLN A 30 -2.91 12.10 12.02
CA GLN A 30 -3.67 11.56 13.13
C GLN A 30 -3.84 10.05 13.00
N PHE A 31 -3.99 9.57 11.78
CA PHE A 31 -4.09 8.13 11.55
C PHE A 31 -2.80 7.43 11.96
N ALA A 32 -1.64 7.98 11.59
CA ALA A 32 -0.36 7.41 11.97
C ALA A 32 -0.26 7.31 13.51
N MET A 33 -0.68 8.36 14.19
CA MET A 33 -0.65 8.34 15.65
C MET A 33 -1.60 7.30 16.23
N ALA A 34 -2.76 7.15 15.62
CA ALA A 34 -3.76 6.18 16.08
C ALA A 34 -3.24 4.74 16.00
N ILE A 35 -2.43 4.43 15.00
CA ILE A 35 -1.87 3.09 14.85
C ILE A 35 -0.46 3.00 15.45
N ASN A 36 -0.05 4.03 16.18
CA ASN A 36 1.25 4.07 16.86
C ASN A 36 2.41 3.90 15.89
N GLU A 37 2.35 4.66 14.80
CA GLU A 37 3.41 4.64 13.80
C GLU A 37 3.92 6.05 13.58
N HIS A 38 5.18 6.19 13.19
CA HIS A 38 5.75 7.51 12.90
C HIS A 38 5.08 8.10 11.65
N PRO A 39 4.61 9.35 11.73
CA PRO A 39 4.01 10.00 10.55
C PRO A 39 4.92 10.01 9.33
N GLN A 40 6.23 10.14 9.54
CA GLN A 40 7.19 10.16 8.44
C GLN A 40 7.26 8.82 7.73
N THR A 41 7.19 7.72 8.49
CA THR A 41 7.20 6.38 7.92
C THR A 41 5.94 6.18 7.08
N LEU A 42 4.79 6.53 7.63
CA LEU A 42 3.54 6.40 6.89
C LEU A 42 3.54 7.25 5.63
N ASN A 43 4.05 8.47 5.73
CA ASN A 43 4.10 9.37 4.59
C ASN A 43 4.98 8.80 3.45
N ALA A 44 6.11 8.19 3.81
CA ALA A 44 6.98 7.58 2.81
C ALA A 44 6.29 6.43 2.09
N ILE A 45 5.50 5.64 2.81
CA ILE A 45 4.76 4.54 2.23
C ILE A 45 3.64 5.07 1.31
N ILE A 46 2.94 6.09 1.77
CA ILE A 46 1.86 6.70 0.99
C ILE A 46 2.40 7.29 -0.31
N LYS A 47 3.62 7.80 -0.30
CA LYS A 47 4.24 8.34 -1.51
C LYS A 47 4.95 7.27 -2.34
N ALA A 48 4.79 6.01 -1.98
CA ALA A 48 5.39 4.87 -2.67
C ALA A 48 6.91 4.91 -2.69
N LYS A 49 7.51 5.61 -1.73
CA LYS A 49 8.96 5.65 -1.60
C LYS A 49 9.48 4.55 -0.69
N ARG A 50 8.57 3.86 -0.03
CA ARG A 50 8.91 2.80 0.91
C ARG A 50 7.84 1.72 0.80
N SER A 51 8.26 0.47 0.94
CA SER A 51 7.35 -0.68 0.87
C SER A 51 6.53 -0.82 2.14
N MET A 52 5.31 -1.31 1.99
CA MET A 52 4.50 -1.75 3.12
C MET A 52 5.16 -2.97 3.73
N ASN A 53 5.13 -3.11 5.04
CA ASN A 53 5.61 -4.32 5.68
C ASN A 53 4.46 -4.99 6.44
N ILE A 54 4.68 -6.23 6.85
CA ILE A 54 3.60 -7.04 7.42
C ILE A 54 3.05 -6.41 8.69
N ASP A 55 3.94 -5.99 9.59
CA ASP A 55 3.51 -5.44 10.87
C ASP A 55 2.63 -4.21 10.68
N LEU A 56 3.06 -3.27 9.84
CA LEU A 56 2.30 -2.07 9.58
C LEU A 56 1.00 -2.37 8.86
N SER A 57 1.04 -3.30 7.89
CA SER A 57 -0.17 -3.66 7.15
C SER A 57 -1.25 -4.20 8.08
N LEU A 58 -0.86 -5.01 9.06
CA LEU A 58 -1.82 -5.57 10.00
C LEU A 58 -2.46 -4.48 10.87
N LYS A 59 -1.66 -3.50 11.30
CA LYS A 59 -2.19 -2.39 12.07
C LYS A 59 -3.20 -1.58 11.28
N ILE A 60 -2.89 -1.30 10.03
CA ILE A 60 -3.77 -0.53 9.16
C ILE A 60 -5.05 -1.29 8.86
N GLU A 61 -4.90 -2.57 8.54
CA GLU A 61 -6.06 -3.41 8.21
C GLU A 61 -7.02 -3.52 9.38
N LYS A 62 -6.48 -3.64 10.57
CA LYS A 62 -7.32 -3.69 11.76
C LYS A 62 -8.06 -2.38 11.98
N GLU A 63 -7.33 -1.26 11.84
CA GLU A 63 -7.91 0.05 12.09
C GLU A 63 -9.01 0.39 11.07
N LEU A 64 -8.79 0.05 9.81
CA LEU A 64 -9.72 0.40 8.74
C LEU A 64 -10.65 -0.73 8.35
N ASN A 65 -10.56 -1.86 9.05
CA ASN A 65 -11.42 -3.02 8.83
C ASN A 65 -11.25 -3.61 7.44
N PHE A 66 -10.00 -3.78 7.02
CA PHE A 66 -9.68 -4.50 5.79
C PHE A 66 -9.34 -5.95 6.13
N ASP A 67 -9.45 -6.82 5.13
CA ASP A 67 -9.05 -8.22 5.29
C ASP A 67 -7.56 -8.34 5.52
N GLU A 68 -7.18 -9.25 6.41
CA GLU A 68 -5.78 -9.53 6.68
C GLU A 68 -5.08 -9.99 5.41
N GLY A 69 -3.95 -9.39 5.11
CA GLY A 69 -3.16 -9.75 3.95
C GLY A 69 -3.47 -8.95 2.70
N PHE A 70 -4.52 -8.13 2.72
CA PHE A 70 -4.91 -7.36 1.55
C PHE A 70 -3.79 -6.40 1.11
N LEU A 71 -3.26 -5.63 2.05
CA LEU A 71 -2.26 -4.63 1.70
C LEU A 71 -0.93 -5.27 1.25
N MET A 72 -0.53 -6.38 1.88
CA MET A 72 0.67 -7.06 1.45
C MET A 72 0.48 -7.73 0.08
N THR A 73 -0.73 -8.14 -0.24
CA THR A 73 -1.03 -8.66 -1.58
C THR A 73 -0.81 -7.56 -2.62
N LEU A 74 -1.25 -6.34 -2.33
CA LEU A 74 -0.99 -5.21 -3.22
C LEU A 74 0.51 -4.95 -3.36
N GLN A 75 1.25 -5.06 -2.27
CA GLN A 75 2.68 -4.82 -2.30
C GLN A 75 3.39 -5.84 -3.18
N VAL A 76 3.02 -7.11 -3.06
CA VAL A 76 3.63 -8.17 -3.87
C VAL A 76 3.36 -7.93 -5.35
N PHE A 77 2.13 -7.62 -5.71
CA PHE A 77 1.81 -7.35 -7.12
C PHE A 77 2.53 -6.11 -7.65
N TYR A 78 2.67 -5.10 -6.81
CA TYR A 78 3.41 -3.91 -7.20
C TYR A 78 4.88 -4.25 -7.45
N ASP A 79 5.48 -5.03 -6.56
CA ASP A 79 6.88 -5.43 -6.69
C ASP A 79 7.10 -6.26 -7.95
N ILE A 80 6.17 -7.14 -8.26
CA ILE A 80 6.23 -7.95 -9.48
C ILE A 80 6.20 -7.04 -10.71
N LYS A 81 5.30 -6.07 -10.70
CA LYS A 81 5.20 -5.13 -11.82
C LYS A 81 6.49 -4.36 -12.04
N ILE A 82 7.08 -3.85 -10.95
CA ILE A 82 8.32 -3.09 -11.03
C ILE A 82 9.47 -3.97 -11.53
N THR A 83 9.55 -5.19 -11.01
CA THR A 83 10.59 -6.13 -11.41
C THR A 83 10.47 -6.49 -12.90
N ASN A 84 9.26 -6.73 -13.36
CA ASN A 84 9.03 -7.03 -14.77
C ASN A 84 9.41 -5.86 -15.67
N LYS A 85 9.10 -4.65 -15.24
CA LYS A 85 9.48 -3.47 -15.99
C LYS A 85 11.00 -3.34 -16.10
N LYS A 86 11.71 -3.57 -15.01
CA LYS A 86 13.17 -3.52 -15.01
C LYS A 86 13.73 -4.58 -15.97
N ASN A 87 13.19 -5.78 -15.93
CA ASN A 87 13.67 -6.84 -16.79
C ASN A 87 13.42 -6.55 -18.25
N GLN A 88 12.28 -5.93 -18.57
CA GLN A 88 11.98 -5.56 -19.95
C GLN A 88 12.85 -4.42 -20.44
N ALA A 89 13.26 -3.54 -19.56
CA ALA A 89 14.07 -2.39 -19.93
C ALA A 89 15.53 -2.76 -20.17
N THR A 90 15.96 -3.95 -19.77
CA THR A 90 17.33 -4.38 -19.92
C THR A 90 17.56 -4.92 -21.32
N PRO A 91 18.42 -4.31 -22.09
CA PRO A 91 18.70 -4.83 -23.43
C PRO A 91 19.51 -6.10 -23.31
N ASP A 92 19.34 -6.97 -24.25
CA ASP A 92 20.08 -8.24 -24.25
C ASP A 92 21.49 -8.10 -24.73
#